data_7048f2bbbb270159e0ab6c886dc51e91
#
_entry.id   7048f2bbbb270159e0ab6c886dc51e91
#
_cell.length_a   1.000
_cell.length_b   1.000
_cell.length_c   1.000
_cell.angle_alpha   90.00
_cell.angle_beta   90.00
_cell.angle_gamma   90.00
#
_symmetry.space_group_name_H-M   'P 1'
#
loop_
_entity.id
_entity.type
_entity.pdbx_description
1 polymer ?
#
loop_
_entity_poly.entity_id
_entity_poly.type
_entity_poly.pdbx_seq_one_letter_code
_entity_poly.pdbx_strand_id
1 'polypeptide(L)'
;MGTLSQTEIEQPPNSEPVVILYSADWCWWCEKAEEFLVENKISYMKRDIENSKDHKELREIAKKLNYKRSLNVVPLFIVGKTIIPGFQPLEVLAALELAKWKTH
;
A
#
# COMPACT_ATOMS: atom_id res chain seq x y z
N MET A 1 3.85 22.57 20.95
CA MET A 1 3.86 22.21 20.95
C MET A 1 3.82 21.72 20.71
N GLY A 2 3.91 21.76 20.32
CA GLY A 2 3.78 21.12 20.01
C GLY A 2 3.76 20.63 19.49
N THR A 3 3.95 20.79 19.41
CA THR A 3 3.87 20.29 19.10
C THR A 3 3.80 19.75 18.78
N LEU A 4 3.75 19.74 18.46
CA LEU A 4 3.62 19.21 18.17
C LEU A 4 3.61 18.67 17.81
N SER A 5 3.76 18.77 17.74
CA SER A 5 3.70 18.18 17.45
C SER A 5 3.59 17.67 17.18
N GLN A 6 3.58 17.70 16.98
CA GLN A 6 3.35 17.20 16.81
C GLN A 6 3.11 16.59 16.50
N THR A 7 3.26 16.73 16.48
CA THR A 7 2.99 16.19 16.27
C THR A 7 2.79 15.78 15.94
N GLU A 8 2.79 15.86 15.66
CA GLU A 8 2.61 15.53 15.56
C GLU A 8 2.43 15.10 15.27
N ILE A 9 2.63 15.03 15.08
CA ILE A 9 2.33 14.65 15.05
C ILE A 9 1.89 14.35 14.67
N GLU A 10 2.03 14.55 14.51
CA GLU A 10 1.50 14.30 14.24
C GLU A 10 0.90 14.18 13.34
N GLN A 11 1.78 14.80 12.89
CA GLN A 11 0.80 14.51 11.89
C GLN A 11 0.00 13.29 12.21
N PRO A 12 -1.22 13.42 12.26
CA PRO A 12 -1.90 12.20 12.56
C PRO A 12 -1.74 11.26 11.39
N PRO A 13 -1.13 10.14 11.63
CA PRO A 13 -0.95 9.17 10.56
C PRO A 13 -2.27 8.70 9.97
N ASN A 14 -3.35 8.83 10.73
CA ASN A 14 -4.66 8.42 10.25
C ASN A 14 -5.24 9.36 9.19
N SER A 15 -4.58 10.48 8.92
CA SER A 15 -5.01 11.34 7.82
C SER A 15 -4.45 10.86 6.49
N GLU A 16 -3.50 9.94 6.49
CA GLU A 16 -2.93 9.38 5.28
C GLU A 16 -3.28 7.93 5.14
N PRO A 17 -3.68 7.50 3.94
CA PRO A 17 -4.00 6.10 3.75
C PRO A 17 -2.76 5.22 3.88
N VAL A 18 -2.96 4.03 4.39
CA VAL A 18 -1.90 3.04 4.48
C VAL A 18 -1.66 2.45 3.10
N VAL A 19 -0.40 2.42 2.68
CA VAL A 19 -0.01 1.79 1.42
C VAL A 19 0.95 0.66 1.75
N ILE A 20 0.64 -0.53 1.28
CA ILE A 20 1.51 -1.69 1.43
C ILE A 20 1.82 -2.21 0.04
N LEU A 21 3.10 -2.43 -0.22
CA LEU A 21 3.55 -2.99 -1.49
C LEU A 21 4.11 -4.39 -1.24
N TYR A 22 3.46 -5.39 -1.82
CA TYR A 22 3.97 -6.75 -1.81
C TYR A 22 4.79 -6.96 -3.08
N SER A 23 6.04 -7.36 -2.92
CA SER A 23 6.98 -7.46 -4.03
C SER A 23 7.79 -8.75 -3.92
N ALA A 24 8.64 -8.98 -4.92
CA ALA A 24 9.58 -10.09 -4.91
C ALA A 24 10.93 -9.57 -5.43
N ASP A 25 11.99 -10.17 -4.95
CA ASP A 25 13.34 -9.71 -5.31
C ASP A 25 13.64 -9.80 -6.80
N TRP A 26 13.06 -10.79 -7.48
CA TRP A 26 13.29 -11.03 -8.90
C TRP A 26 12.38 -10.21 -9.81
N CYS A 27 11.51 -9.40 -9.26
CA CYS A 27 10.44 -8.73 -10.00
C CYS A 27 10.87 -7.34 -10.46
N TRP A 28 11.09 -7.21 -11.77
CA TRP A 28 11.47 -5.91 -12.35
C TRP A 28 10.35 -4.87 -12.17
N TRP A 29 9.10 -5.30 -12.36
CA TRP A 29 7.97 -4.38 -12.22
C TRP A 29 7.81 -3.91 -10.78
N CYS A 30 8.27 -4.70 -9.81
CA CYS A 30 8.25 -4.28 -8.41
C CYS A 30 9.22 -3.13 -8.18
N GLU A 31 10.38 -3.15 -8.86
CA GLU A 31 11.31 -2.03 -8.78
C GLU A 31 10.67 -0.77 -9.34
N LYS A 32 9.97 -0.90 -10.46
CA LYS A 32 9.29 0.23 -11.07
C LYS A 32 8.19 0.76 -10.16
N ALA A 33 7.50 -0.13 -9.47
CA ALA A 33 6.48 0.27 -8.51
C ALA A 33 7.08 1.08 -7.38
N GLU A 34 8.24 0.66 -6.85
CA GLU A 34 8.89 1.40 -5.78
C GLU A 34 9.36 2.77 -6.27
N GLU A 35 9.93 2.83 -7.48
CA GLU A 35 10.35 4.10 -8.06
C GLU A 35 9.17 5.07 -8.16
N PHE A 36 8.03 4.56 -8.61
CA PHE A 36 6.82 5.35 -8.73
C PHE A 36 6.39 5.91 -7.37
N LEU A 37 6.40 5.08 -6.34
CA LEU A 37 5.98 5.52 -5.01
C LEU A 37 6.93 6.58 -4.48
N VAL A 38 8.23 6.38 -4.65
CA VAL A 38 9.24 7.35 -4.19
C VAL A 38 9.11 8.67 -4.95
N GLU A 39 8.96 8.61 -6.27
CA GLU A 39 8.85 9.81 -7.10
C GLU A 39 7.61 10.63 -6.77
N ASN A 40 6.55 9.96 -6.37
CA ASN A 40 5.31 10.65 -6.00
C ASN A 40 5.21 10.93 -4.51
N LYS A 41 6.30 10.70 -3.78
CA LYS A 41 6.39 10.99 -2.34
C LYS A 41 5.30 10.29 -1.54
N ILE A 42 5.02 9.05 -1.93
CA ILE A 42 4.03 8.21 -1.26
C ILE A 42 4.75 7.31 -0.28
N SER A 43 4.42 7.44 1.00
CA SER A 43 4.98 6.55 2.03
C SER A 43 4.34 5.18 1.93
N TYR A 44 5.14 4.14 2.07
CA TYR A 44 4.62 2.78 1.94
C TYR A 44 5.41 1.82 2.80
N MET A 45 4.80 0.67 3.07
CA MET A 45 5.44 -0.44 3.74
C MET A 45 5.69 -1.53 2.71
N LYS A 46 6.92 -2.05 2.70
CA LYS A 46 7.28 -3.10 1.74
C LYS A 46 7.17 -4.46 2.40
N ARG A 47 6.60 -5.41 1.67
CA ARG A 47 6.44 -6.79 2.11
C ARG A 47 6.94 -7.72 1.03
N ASP A 48 7.39 -8.91 1.42
CA ASP A 48 7.92 -9.91 0.50
C ASP A 48 6.87 -10.98 0.27
N ILE A 49 6.38 -11.09 -0.96
CA ILE A 49 5.33 -12.05 -1.29
C ILE A 49 5.75 -13.49 -1.04
N GLU A 50 7.07 -13.74 -1.06
CA GLU A 50 7.60 -15.08 -0.87
C GLU A 50 7.86 -15.41 0.61
N ASN A 51 7.75 -14.43 1.48
CA ASN A 51 7.89 -14.65 2.91
C ASN A 51 6.55 -15.17 3.45
N SER A 52 6.59 -16.28 4.17
CA SER A 52 5.35 -16.92 4.62
C SER A 52 4.53 -16.06 5.57
N LYS A 53 5.20 -15.29 6.43
CA LYS A 53 4.52 -14.36 7.33
C LYS A 53 3.82 -13.25 6.57
N ASP A 54 4.53 -12.66 5.61
CA ASP A 54 3.97 -11.57 4.81
C ASP A 54 2.82 -12.07 3.94
N HIS A 55 2.97 -13.26 3.38
CA HIS A 55 1.90 -13.84 2.56
C HIS A 55 0.66 -14.16 3.39
N LYS A 56 0.87 -14.62 4.62
CA LYS A 56 -0.26 -14.87 5.51
C LYS A 56 -0.99 -13.57 5.83
N GLU A 57 -0.25 -12.50 6.09
CA GLU A 57 -0.84 -11.18 6.31
C GLU A 57 -1.71 -10.78 5.12
N LEU A 58 -1.17 -10.97 3.91
CA LEU A 58 -1.89 -10.63 2.69
C LEU A 58 -3.19 -11.41 2.57
N ARG A 59 -3.15 -12.72 2.86
CA ARG A 59 -4.35 -13.54 2.79
C ARG A 59 -5.41 -13.06 3.78
N GLU A 60 -4.98 -12.64 4.97
CA GLU A 60 -5.92 -12.16 5.98
C GLU A 60 -6.54 -10.83 5.57
N ILE A 61 -5.75 -9.95 5.00
CA ILE A 61 -6.27 -8.66 4.52
C ILE A 61 -7.26 -8.91 3.38
N ALA A 62 -6.90 -9.78 2.44
CA ALA A 62 -7.77 -10.08 1.30
C ALA A 62 -9.10 -10.64 1.78
N LYS A 63 -9.06 -11.49 2.79
CA LYS A 63 -10.28 -12.05 3.35
C LYS A 63 -11.16 -10.98 3.96
N LYS A 64 -10.58 -10.08 4.72
CA LYS A 64 -11.32 -8.97 5.34
C LYS A 64 -11.94 -8.06 4.29
N LEU A 65 -11.26 -7.87 3.18
CA LEU A 65 -11.74 -6.99 2.11
C LEU A 65 -12.60 -7.72 1.10
N ASN A 66 -12.83 -9.00 1.32
CA ASN A 66 -13.65 -9.84 0.43
C ASN A 66 -13.09 -9.89 -0.99
N TYR A 67 -11.76 -9.92 -1.08
CA TYR A 67 -11.06 -9.96 -2.36
C TYR A 67 -10.93 -11.43 -2.79
N LYS A 68 -11.45 -11.75 -3.98
CA LYS A 68 -11.55 -13.13 -4.45
C LYS A 68 -10.59 -13.49 -5.58
N ARG A 69 -9.75 -12.55 -5.98
CA ARG A 69 -8.83 -12.77 -7.10
C ARG A 69 -7.51 -13.35 -6.59
N SER A 70 -6.62 -13.71 -7.52
CA SER A 70 -5.33 -14.30 -7.19
C SER A 70 -4.47 -13.34 -6.35
N LEU A 71 -3.77 -13.90 -5.37
CA LEU A 71 -2.82 -13.14 -4.55
C LEU A 71 -1.38 -13.43 -4.96
N ASN A 72 -1.18 -14.16 -6.07
CA ASN A 72 0.17 -14.49 -6.53
C ASN A 72 0.62 -13.58 -7.65
N VAL A 73 0.27 -12.32 -7.55
CA VAL A 73 0.63 -11.28 -8.53
C VAL A 73 1.52 -10.26 -7.85
N VAL A 74 2.67 -9.96 -8.46
CA VAL A 74 3.54 -8.90 -7.97
C VAL A 74 3.89 -7.96 -9.10
N PRO A 75 4.01 -6.67 -8.85
CA PRO A 75 3.74 -6.01 -7.56
C PRO A 75 2.25 -6.05 -7.24
N LEU A 76 1.93 -6.07 -5.95
CA LEU A 76 0.54 -6.00 -5.51
C LEU A 76 0.46 -4.90 -4.46
N PHE A 77 -0.43 -3.95 -4.68
CA PHE A 77 -0.59 -2.83 -3.78
C PHE A 77 -1.85 -3.00 -2.94
N ILE A 78 -1.76 -2.59 -1.68
CA ILE A 78 -2.95 -2.38 -0.87
C ILE A 78 -2.94 -0.91 -0.48
N VAL A 79 -3.97 -0.18 -0.91
CA VAL A 79 -4.10 1.25 -0.64
C VAL A 79 -5.39 1.42 0.15
N GLY A 80 -5.25 1.67 1.46
CA GLY A 80 -6.41 1.71 2.32
C GLY A 80 -7.14 0.38 2.30
N LYS A 81 -8.32 0.36 1.70
CA LYS A 81 -9.13 -0.85 1.59
C LYS A 81 -9.21 -1.39 0.17
N THR A 82 -8.33 -0.92 -0.71
CA THR A 82 -8.35 -1.31 -2.12
C THR A 82 -7.11 -2.14 -2.44
N ILE A 83 -7.32 -3.30 -3.05
CA ILE A 83 -6.22 -4.16 -3.50
C ILE A 83 -6.05 -3.97 -5.00
N ILE A 84 -4.83 -3.64 -5.42
CA ILE A 84 -4.52 -3.36 -6.82
C ILE A 84 -3.43 -4.32 -7.27
N PRO A 85 -3.77 -5.34 -8.07
CA PRO A 85 -2.75 -6.27 -8.57
C PRO A 85 -2.03 -5.69 -9.77
N GLY A 86 -0.73 -5.94 -9.84
CA GLY A 86 0.08 -5.46 -10.94
C GLY A 86 0.47 -4.00 -10.77
N PHE A 87 1.23 -3.49 -11.74
CA PHE A 87 1.68 -2.10 -11.69
C PHE A 87 0.70 -1.23 -12.46
N GLN A 88 -0.17 -0.57 -11.73
CA GLN A 88 -1.23 0.27 -12.30
C GLN A 88 -1.18 1.63 -11.60
N PRO A 89 -0.24 2.50 -12.01
CA PRO A 89 -0.02 3.76 -11.26
C PRO A 89 -1.24 4.65 -11.17
N LEU A 90 -2.05 4.74 -12.23
CA LEU A 90 -3.24 5.58 -12.17
C LEU A 90 -4.26 5.03 -11.19
N GLU A 91 -4.37 3.71 -11.08
CA GLU A 91 -5.26 3.08 -10.11
C GLU A 91 -4.79 3.37 -8.69
N VAL A 92 -3.47 3.32 -8.47
CA VAL A 92 -2.90 3.61 -7.16
C VAL A 92 -3.23 5.05 -6.76
N LEU A 93 -3.03 5.99 -7.68
CA LEU A 93 -3.32 7.40 -7.39
C LEU A 93 -4.81 7.62 -7.13
N ALA A 94 -5.67 6.97 -7.91
CA ALA A 94 -7.11 7.08 -7.69
C ALA A 94 -7.52 6.50 -6.34
N ALA A 95 -6.94 5.36 -5.97
CA ALA A 95 -7.24 4.74 -4.68
C ALA A 95 -6.78 5.60 -3.53
N LEU A 96 -5.62 6.28 -3.67
CA LEU A 96 -5.13 7.19 -2.66
C LEU A 96 -6.09 8.36 -2.46
N GLU A 97 -6.56 8.94 -3.56
CA GLU A 97 -7.51 10.04 -3.47
C GLU A 97 -8.80 9.60 -2.80
N LEU A 98 -9.32 8.45 -3.21
CA LEU A 98 -10.54 7.92 -2.63
C LEU A 98 -10.38 7.66 -1.13
N ALA A 99 -9.25 7.11 -0.73
CA ALA A 99 -8.99 6.81 0.68
C ALA A 99 -8.89 8.09 1.50
N LYS A 100 -8.30 9.14 0.94
CA LYS A 100 -8.24 10.44 1.61
C LYS A 100 -9.62 11.02 1.84
N TRP A 101 -10.49 10.90 0.87
CA TRP A 101 -11.86 11.38 0.99
C TRP A 101 -12.60 10.65 2.12
N LYS A 102 -12.36 9.35 2.24
CA LYS A 102 -13.05 8.55 3.25
C LYS A 102 -12.56 8.80 4.65
N THR A 103 -11.36 9.35 4.81
CA THR A 103 -10.83 9.62 6.14
C THR A 103 -11.30 10.96 6.68
N HIS A 104 -12.00 11.72 5.89
CA HIS A 104 -12.61 12.96 6.35
C HIS A 104 -14.03 12.72 6.76
#